data_4ebc2a1c63528523e9cc0cb3b0e84dfa
#
_entry.id   4ebc2a1c63528523e9cc0cb3b0e84dfa
#
_cell.length_a   1.000
_cell.length_b   1.000
_cell.length_c   1.000
_cell.angle_alpha   90.00
_cell.angle_beta   90.00
_cell.angle_gamma   90.00
#
_symmetry.space_group_name_H-M   'P 1'
#
loop_
_entity.id
_entity.type
_entity.pdbx_description
1 polymer ?
#
loop_
_entity_poly.entity_id
_entity_poly.type
_entity_poly.pdbx_seq_one_letter_code
_entity_poly.pdbx_strand_id
1 'polypeptide(L)'
;EGVDAFIDVAMLSPQGGGSTFQNEKIISDNYQINCEGLHLLLFIAQEMGIKNGVYTSSMSVHYRGRDFYPNEDEVPLDTPSAYGFTKGLGEIICRYFARWFDMNLISLRITGPRPRDRWVEERRNPPDYGPGNKLYVTDEEDLANAYLAALERVSQGHGLFDAYFIAGDENEEEMNLSKAKRDLGWAPSTQDRVDL
;
A
#
# COMPACT_ATOMS: atom_id res chain seq x y z
N GLU A 1 -5.23 -22.68 -14.55
CA GLU A 1 -3.94 -23.18 -15.08
C GLU A 1 -3.08 -22.00 -15.50
N GLY A 2 -1.82 -21.93 -15.04
CA GLY A 2 -0.84 -20.95 -15.50
C GLY A 2 -0.88 -19.59 -14.79
N VAL A 3 -1.15 -19.54 -13.48
CA VAL A 3 -0.97 -18.34 -12.66
C VAL A 3 0.36 -18.44 -11.91
N ASP A 4 1.27 -17.49 -12.15
CA ASP A 4 2.61 -17.46 -11.54
C ASP A 4 2.70 -16.46 -10.37
N ALA A 5 1.80 -15.47 -10.32
CA ALA A 5 1.76 -14.45 -9.29
C ALA A 5 0.34 -13.90 -9.14
N PHE A 6 0.08 -13.21 -8.03
CA PHE A 6 -1.18 -12.51 -7.79
C PHE A 6 -0.95 -11.08 -7.26
N ILE A 7 -1.95 -10.22 -7.43
CA ILE A 7 -2.06 -8.93 -6.77
C ILE A 7 -3.33 -8.95 -5.93
N ASP A 8 -3.21 -8.75 -4.62
CA ASP A 8 -4.35 -8.53 -3.74
C ASP A 8 -4.66 -7.04 -3.61
N VAL A 9 -5.75 -6.63 -4.21
CA VAL A 9 -6.32 -5.27 -4.11
C VAL A 9 -7.61 -5.24 -3.30
N ALA A 10 -7.99 -6.38 -2.70
CA ALA A 10 -9.19 -6.44 -1.90
C ALA A 10 -9.04 -5.57 -0.64
N MET A 11 -10.01 -4.69 -0.44
CA MET A 11 -10.04 -3.83 0.74
C MET A 11 -11.43 -3.35 1.04
N LEU A 12 -11.71 -3.12 2.31
CA LEU A 12 -12.83 -2.28 2.73
C LEU A 12 -12.29 -0.92 3.12
N SER A 13 -12.61 0.10 2.32
CA SER A 13 -12.27 1.49 2.66
C SER A 13 -13.12 1.97 3.83
N PRO A 14 -12.58 2.80 4.74
CA PRO A 14 -13.38 3.40 5.81
C PRO A 14 -14.52 4.20 5.20
N GLN A 15 -15.76 3.86 5.60
CA GLN A 15 -16.95 4.55 5.13
C GLN A 15 -17.35 5.61 6.16
N GLY A 16 -17.15 6.88 5.78
CA GLY A 16 -17.63 8.03 6.55
C GLY A 16 -16.90 8.28 7.88
N GLY A 17 -16.82 9.51 8.33
CA GLY A 17 -16.45 9.85 9.70
C GLY A 17 -14.95 9.85 10.05
N GLY A 18 -14.05 9.73 9.07
CA GLY A 18 -12.59 9.82 9.28
C GLY A 18 -11.92 8.50 9.69
N SER A 19 -10.60 8.53 9.72
CA SER A 19 -9.76 7.33 9.90
C SER A 19 -9.86 6.68 11.29
N THR A 20 -10.36 7.41 12.28
CA THR A 20 -10.53 6.94 13.67
C THR A 20 -11.92 6.39 13.95
N PHE A 21 -12.89 6.58 13.04
CA PHE A 21 -14.25 6.11 13.25
C PHE A 21 -14.30 4.58 13.30
N GLN A 22 -14.90 4.04 14.36
CA GLN A 22 -15.05 2.60 14.60
C GLN A 22 -16.47 2.30 15.13
N ASN A 23 -17.03 1.19 14.69
CA ASN A 23 -18.18 0.53 15.27
C ASN A 23 -18.05 -0.98 15.00
N GLU A 24 -18.92 -1.79 15.63
CA GLU A 24 -18.87 -3.26 15.55
C GLU A 24 -18.85 -3.76 14.11
N LYS A 25 -19.68 -3.19 13.23
CA LYS A 25 -19.75 -3.57 11.82
C LYS A 25 -18.44 -3.24 11.08
N ILE A 26 -17.94 -2.02 11.22
CA ILE A 26 -16.68 -1.59 10.58
C ILE A 26 -15.51 -2.47 11.04
N ILE A 27 -15.43 -2.76 12.34
CA ILE A 27 -14.40 -3.64 12.88
C ILE A 27 -14.50 -5.03 12.25
N SER A 28 -15.68 -5.67 12.34
CA SER A 28 -15.92 -7.00 11.79
C SER A 28 -15.58 -7.09 10.31
N ASP A 29 -16.12 -6.18 9.50
CA ASP A 29 -15.90 -6.15 8.05
C ASP A 29 -14.41 -6.00 7.69
N ASN A 30 -13.68 -5.12 8.40
CA ASN A 30 -12.26 -4.93 8.16
C ASN A 30 -11.43 -6.18 8.51
N TYR A 31 -11.74 -6.87 9.61
CA TYR A 31 -11.07 -8.12 9.95
C TYR A 31 -11.37 -9.23 8.94
N GLN A 32 -12.62 -9.36 8.53
CA GLN A 32 -13.03 -10.38 7.54
C GLN A 32 -12.35 -10.17 6.18
N ILE A 33 -12.31 -8.94 5.69
CA ILE A 33 -11.76 -8.67 4.35
C ILE A 33 -10.23 -8.55 4.39
N ASN A 34 -9.70 -7.69 5.26
CA ASN A 34 -8.28 -7.35 5.25
C ASN A 34 -7.39 -8.39 5.95
N CYS A 35 -7.94 -9.23 6.84
CA CYS A 35 -7.16 -10.24 7.57
C CYS A 35 -7.55 -11.65 7.17
N GLU A 36 -8.79 -12.08 7.41
CA GLU A 36 -9.25 -13.45 7.12
C GLU A 36 -9.19 -13.74 5.62
N GLY A 37 -9.72 -12.82 4.78
CA GLY A 37 -9.70 -12.95 3.32
C GLY A 37 -8.29 -13.06 2.76
N LEU A 38 -7.38 -12.18 3.21
CA LEU A 38 -5.97 -12.25 2.82
C LEU A 38 -5.31 -13.55 3.28
N HIS A 39 -5.54 -13.98 4.52
CA HIS A 39 -4.96 -15.22 5.04
C HIS A 39 -5.40 -16.43 4.22
N LEU A 40 -6.70 -16.51 3.89
CA LEU A 40 -7.25 -17.56 3.05
C LEU A 40 -6.68 -17.51 1.62
N LEU A 41 -6.54 -16.33 1.04
CA LEU A 41 -5.91 -16.15 -0.28
C LEU A 41 -4.47 -16.71 -0.27
N LEU A 42 -3.66 -16.33 0.71
CA LEU A 42 -2.27 -16.77 0.80
C LEU A 42 -2.18 -18.27 1.07
N PHE A 43 -3.05 -18.82 1.91
CA PHE A 43 -3.12 -20.26 2.15
C PHE A 43 -3.45 -21.02 0.86
N ILE A 44 -4.47 -20.60 0.11
CA ILE A 44 -4.86 -21.25 -1.16
C ILE A 44 -3.76 -21.09 -2.20
N ALA A 45 -3.16 -19.90 -2.32
CA ALA A 45 -2.07 -19.65 -3.25
C ALA A 45 -0.88 -20.60 -2.98
N GLN A 46 -0.48 -20.74 -1.72
CA GLN A 46 0.58 -21.64 -1.30
C GLN A 46 0.26 -23.11 -1.63
N GLU A 47 -0.97 -23.58 -1.32
CA GLU A 47 -1.43 -24.95 -1.66
C GLU A 47 -1.41 -25.21 -3.17
N MET A 48 -1.65 -24.18 -3.98
CA MET A 48 -1.58 -24.25 -5.46
C MET A 48 -0.18 -24.05 -6.02
N GLY A 49 0.83 -23.83 -5.18
CA GLY A 49 2.21 -23.60 -5.59
C GLY A 49 2.48 -22.19 -6.13
N ILE A 50 1.54 -21.24 -5.96
CA ILE A 50 1.70 -19.83 -6.35
C ILE A 50 2.41 -19.12 -5.22
N LYS A 51 3.69 -18.82 -5.40
CA LYS A 51 4.56 -18.28 -4.34
C LYS A 51 4.76 -16.77 -4.39
N ASN A 52 4.41 -16.12 -5.49
CA ASN A 52 4.71 -14.71 -5.74
C ASN A 52 3.45 -13.86 -5.57
N GLY A 53 3.53 -12.79 -4.78
CA GLY A 53 2.37 -11.94 -4.57
C GLY A 53 2.68 -10.51 -4.17
N VAL A 54 1.77 -9.61 -4.57
CA VAL A 54 1.79 -8.20 -4.17
C VAL A 54 0.54 -7.90 -3.36
N TYR A 55 0.73 -7.42 -2.14
CA TYR A 55 -0.33 -7.00 -1.24
C TYR A 55 -0.48 -5.48 -1.26
N THR A 56 -1.71 -5.01 -1.48
CA THR A 56 -2.04 -3.59 -1.38
C THR A 56 -2.26 -3.22 0.08
N SER A 57 -1.25 -2.64 0.70
CA SER A 57 -1.34 -2.00 2.01
C SER A 57 -1.69 -0.51 1.86
N SER A 58 -1.51 0.27 2.87
CA SER A 58 -1.87 1.68 2.88
C SER A 58 -0.94 2.46 3.79
N MET A 59 -0.65 3.71 3.48
CA MET A 59 -0.02 4.63 4.44
C MET A 59 -0.86 4.86 5.70
N SER A 60 -2.14 4.49 5.68
CA SER A 60 -3.00 4.49 6.88
C SER A 60 -2.59 3.50 7.96
N VAL A 61 -1.62 2.62 7.72
CA VAL A 61 -1.00 1.77 8.76
C VAL A 61 -0.19 2.57 9.78
N HIS A 62 0.18 3.79 9.42
CA HIS A 62 0.94 4.70 10.26
C HIS A 62 0.06 5.79 10.89
N TYR A 63 0.52 6.33 12.01
CA TYR A 63 -0.05 7.55 12.57
C TYR A 63 0.23 8.74 11.66
N ARG A 64 -0.81 9.46 11.27
CA ARG A 64 -0.74 10.56 10.28
C ARG A 64 -0.16 11.88 10.80
N GLY A 65 0.02 12.04 12.07
CA GLY A 65 0.55 13.27 12.67
C GLY A 65 2.08 13.39 12.64
N ARG A 66 2.75 12.68 11.71
CA ARG A 66 4.19 12.80 11.49
C ARG A 66 4.49 13.82 10.40
N ASP A 67 5.52 14.62 10.62
CA ASP A 67 6.01 15.57 9.62
C ASP A 67 6.77 14.86 8.49
N PHE A 68 7.38 13.70 8.79
CA PHE A 68 8.18 12.93 7.83
C PHE A 68 8.19 11.43 8.15
N TYR A 69 8.19 10.61 7.09
CA TYR A 69 8.30 9.14 7.14
C TYR A 69 9.66 8.72 6.56
N PRO A 70 10.67 8.44 7.43
CA PRO A 70 12.06 8.25 7.00
C PRO A 70 12.30 6.97 6.20
N ASN A 71 11.64 5.89 6.55
CA ASN A 71 11.66 4.63 5.79
C ASN A 71 10.61 3.65 6.33
N GLU A 72 10.38 2.58 5.58
CA GLU A 72 9.33 1.60 5.84
C GLU A 72 9.58 0.74 7.09
N ASP A 73 10.84 0.56 7.47
CA ASP A 73 11.24 -0.36 8.55
C ASP A 73 11.31 0.36 9.92
N GLU A 74 11.64 1.65 9.94
CA GLU A 74 11.75 2.45 11.17
C GLU A 74 10.40 3.04 11.62
N VAL A 75 9.48 3.30 10.68
CA VAL A 75 8.19 3.88 11.04
C VAL A 75 7.24 2.80 11.57
N PRO A 76 6.77 2.89 12.83
CA PRO A 76 5.91 1.87 13.41
C PRO A 76 4.54 1.83 12.74
N LEU A 77 3.89 0.65 12.77
CA LEU A 77 2.50 0.46 12.36
C LEU A 77 1.59 0.85 13.54
N ASP A 78 1.37 2.13 13.76
CA ASP A 78 0.78 2.70 14.96
C ASP A 78 -0.47 3.55 14.71
N THR A 79 -1.20 3.20 13.68
CA THR A 79 -2.45 3.86 13.31
C THR A 79 -3.52 3.75 14.40
N PRO A 80 -4.33 4.80 14.63
CA PRO A 80 -5.51 4.71 15.50
C PRO A 80 -6.77 4.15 14.77
N SER A 81 -6.69 3.87 13.47
CA SER A 81 -7.86 3.46 12.68
C SER A 81 -7.97 1.94 12.55
N ALA A 82 -9.20 1.38 12.63
CA ALA A 82 -9.44 -0.04 12.41
C ALA A 82 -9.01 -0.49 11.00
N TYR A 83 -9.25 0.34 9.98
CA TYR A 83 -8.77 0.08 8.63
C TYR A 83 -7.25 -0.03 8.56
N GLY A 84 -6.54 1.00 9.01
CA GLY A 84 -5.07 0.98 8.99
C GLY A 84 -4.49 -0.14 9.84
N PHE A 85 -5.11 -0.41 11.01
CA PHE A 85 -4.69 -1.50 11.89
C PHE A 85 -4.80 -2.87 11.20
N THR A 86 -5.94 -3.15 10.56
CA THR A 86 -6.13 -4.42 9.85
C THR A 86 -5.26 -4.53 8.59
N LYS A 87 -4.95 -3.42 7.90
CA LYS A 87 -3.94 -3.40 6.82
C LYS A 87 -2.54 -3.73 7.35
N GLY A 88 -2.17 -3.22 8.52
CA GLY A 88 -0.92 -3.57 9.21
C GLY A 88 -0.87 -5.04 9.63
N LEU A 89 -1.97 -5.60 10.14
CA LEU A 89 -2.07 -7.04 10.40
C LEU A 89 -1.93 -7.87 9.11
N GLY A 90 -2.43 -7.39 7.99
CA GLY A 90 -2.22 -8.00 6.67
C GLY A 90 -0.73 -8.11 6.32
N GLU A 91 0.08 -7.09 6.62
CA GLU A 91 1.53 -7.18 6.43
C GLU A 91 2.19 -8.23 7.35
N ILE A 92 1.69 -8.39 8.57
CA ILE A 92 2.14 -9.44 9.49
C ILE A 92 1.78 -10.83 8.95
N ILE A 93 0.59 -11.00 8.38
CA ILE A 93 0.16 -12.23 7.71
C ILE A 93 1.07 -12.51 6.50
N CYS A 94 1.38 -11.52 5.68
CA CYS A 94 2.32 -11.68 4.56
C CYS A 94 3.71 -12.12 5.05
N ARG A 95 4.24 -11.49 6.12
CA ARG A 95 5.54 -11.88 6.73
C ARG A 95 5.52 -13.32 7.22
N TYR A 96 4.39 -13.78 7.80
CA TYR A 96 4.22 -15.15 8.23
C TYR A 96 4.34 -16.13 7.06
N PHE A 97 3.64 -15.88 5.95
CA PHE A 97 3.71 -16.75 4.77
C PHE A 97 5.08 -16.69 4.08
N ALA A 98 5.70 -15.53 3.98
CA ALA A 98 7.06 -15.42 3.45
C ALA A 98 8.05 -16.24 4.27
N ARG A 99 7.97 -16.18 5.60
CA ARG A 99 8.90 -16.87 6.48
C ARG A 99 8.73 -18.38 6.51
N TRP A 100 7.48 -18.87 6.55
CA TRP A 100 7.20 -20.27 6.85
C TRP A 100 6.81 -21.10 5.62
N PHE A 101 6.43 -20.46 4.53
CA PHE A 101 5.98 -21.12 3.30
C PHE A 101 6.80 -20.73 2.07
N ASP A 102 7.92 -20.02 2.28
CA ASP A 102 8.85 -19.62 1.21
C ASP A 102 8.14 -18.85 0.08
N MET A 103 7.25 -17.94 0.48
CA MET A 103 6.58 -17.03 -0.46
C MET A 103 7.38 -15.74 -0.63
N ASN A 104 7.36 -15.20 -1.86
CA ASN A 104 7.93 -13.89 -2.18
C ASN A 104 6.78 -12.88 -2.18
N LEU A 105 6.74 -12.02 -1.17
CA LEU A 105 5.62 -11.10 -0.97
C LEU A 105 6.12 -9.66 -0.82
N ILE A 106 5.47 -8.76 -1.54
CA ILE A 106 5.70 -7.31 -1.44
C ILE A 106 4.42 -6.64 -0.99
N SER A 107 4.54 -5.73 -0.03
CA SER A 107 3.48 -4.82 0.40
C SER A 107 3.71 -3.43 -0.16
N LEU A 108 2.72 -2.88 -0.86
CA LEU A 108 2.73 -1.49 -1.30
C LEU A 108 1.88 -0.66 -0.36
N ARG A 109 2.50 0.21 0.45
CA ARG A 109 1.82 1.19 1.31
C ARG A 109 1.46 2.40 0.46
N ILE A 110 0.30 2.33 -0.19
CA ILE A 110 -0.14 3.35 -1.14
C ILE A 110 -0.78 4.55 -0.44
N THR A 111 -0.66 5.73 -1.08
CA THR A 111 -1.43 6.93 -0.72
C THR A 111 -2.55 7.16 -1.73
N GLY A 112 -3.67 7.66 -1.28
CA GLY A 112 -4.88 8.08 -1.99
C GLY A 112 -4.88 8.00 -3.53
N PRO A 113 -5.06 6.81 -4.14
CA PRO A 113 -5.04 6.67 -5.60
C PRO A 113 -6.14 7.52 -6.24
N ARG A 114 -5.82 8.16 -7.35
CA ARG A 114 -6.75 9.02 -8.10
C ARG A 114 -6.70 8.71 -9.58
N PRO A 115 -7.87 8.67 -10.25
CA PRO A 115 -7.94 8.79 -11.71
C PRO A 115 -7.21 10.06 -12.17
N ARG A 116 -6.60 10.00 -13.35
CA ARG A 116 -5.74 11.04 -13.88
C ARG A 116 -6.39 12.43 -13.88
N ASP A 117 -7.62 12.56 -14.33
CA ASP A 117 -8.35 13.83 -14.40
C ASP A 117 -8.53 14.45 -13.00
N ARG A 118 -8.93 13.66 -12.04
CA ARG A 118 -9.08 14.08 -10.65
C ARG A 118 -7.73 14.38 -10.01
N TRP A 119 -6.70 13.60 -10.30
CA TRP A 119 -5.35 13.83 -9.82
C TRP A 119 -4.82 15.21 -10.30
N VAL A 120 -4.99 15.55 -11.57
CA VAL A 120 -4.61 16.85 -12.15
C VAL A 120 -5.38 17.99 -11.45
N GLU A 121 -6.69 17.82 -11.23
CA GLU A 121 -7.51 18.83 -10.56
C GLU A 121 -7.06 19.04 -9.11
N GLU A 122 -6.85 17.97 -8.32
CA GLU A 122 -6.40 18.06 -6.93
C GLU A 122 -4.96 18.62 -6.82
N ARG A 123 -4.13 18.48 -7.83
CA ARG A 123 -2.79 19.10 -7.90
C ARG A 123 -2.85 20.60 -8.21
N ARG A 124 -3.75 21.04 -9.08
CA ARG A 124 -3.96 22.45 -9.41
C ARG A 124 -4.66 23.21 -8.28
N ASN A 125 -5.62 22.56 -7.66
CA ASN A 125 -6.45 23.10 -6.58
C ASN A 125 -6.44 22.14 -5.39
N PRO A 126 -5.34 22.09 -4.59
CA PRO A 126 -5.22 21.16 -3.51
C PRO A 126 -6.36 21.31 -2.50
N PRO A 127 -7.10 20.23 -2.17
CA PRO A 127 -8.10 20.28 -1.12
C PRO A 127 -7.45 20.63 0.24
N ASP A 128 -8.15 21.42 1.04
CA ASP A 128 -7.72 21.67 2.42
C ASP A 128 -8.04 20.44 3.30
N TYR A 129 -7.03 19.67 3.62
CA TYR A 129 -7.13 18.54 4.53
C TYR A 129 -6.88 18.93 6.00
N GLY A 130 -6.74 20.23 6.29
CA GLY A 130 -6.43 20.76 7.60
C GLY A 130 -4.93 20.80 7.95
N PRO A 131 -4.55 21.50 9.03
CA PRO A 131 -3.17 21.66 9.41
C PRO A 131 -2.41 20.33 9.61
N GLY A 132 -1.27 20.18 9.00
CA GLY A 132 -0.42 18.98 9.09
C GLY A 132 -0.88 17.78 8.26
N ASN A 133 -1.91 17.94 7.42
CA ASN A 133 -2.40 16.89 6.53
C ASN A 133 -2.12 17.25 5.07
N LYS A 134 -0.90 17.16 4.65
CA LYS A 134 -0.61 17.04 3.23
C LYS A 134 -0.93 15.59 2.82
N LEU A 135 -1.74 15.40 1.82
CA LEU A 135 -2.00 14.08 1.23
C LEU A 135 -1.43 14.07 -0.18
N TYR A 136 -0.28 13.43 -0.33
CA TYR A 136 0.30 13.22 -1.65
C TYR A 136 -0.46 12.09 -2.35
N VAL A 137 -1.53 12.47 -3.06
CA VAL A 137 -2.31 11.52 -3.87
C VAL A 137 -1.45 10.96 -5.00
N THR A 138 -1.65 9.68 -5.29
CA THR A 138 -0.91 8.97 -6.33
C THR A 138 -1.75 8.89 -7.60
N ASP A 139 -1.15 9.22 -8.72
CA ASP A 139 -1.75 9.04 -10.06
C ASP A 139 -1.97 7.54 -10.33
N GLU A 140 -3.08 7.20 -11.00
CA GLU A 140 -3.43 5.81 -11.30
C GLU A 140 -2.39 5.08 -12.16
N GLU A 141 -1.74 5.79 -13.07
CA GLU A 141 -0.70 5.22 -13.94
C GLU A 141 0.61 4.98 -13.18
N ASP A 142 1.01 5.92 -12.31
CA ASP A 142 2.15 5.73 -11.42
C ASP A 142 1.92 4.56 -10.46
N LEU A 143 0.69 4.44 -9.96
CA LEU A 143 0.32 3.30 -9.12
C LEU A 143 0.35 1.97 -9.90
N ALA A 144 -0.17 1.93 -11.12
CA ALA A 144 -0.10 0.75 -11.99
C ALA A 144 1.36 0.34 -12.26
N ASN A 145 2.24 1.31 -12.53
CA ASN A 145 3.66 1.07 -12.71
C ASN A 145 4.34 0.54 -11.43
N ALA A 146 3.91 0.98 -10.24
CA ALA A 146 4.39 0.43 -8.98
C ALA A 146 4.01 -1.06 -8.81
N TYR A 147 2.78 -1.45 -9.18
CA TYR A 147 2.37 -2.85 -9.18
C TYR A 147 3.17 -3.70 -10.17
N LEU A 148 3.42 -3.19 -11.39
CA LEU A 148 4.22 -3.90 -12.38
C LEU A 148 5.66 -4.11 -11.89
N ALA A 149 6.28 -3.07 -11.33
CA ALA A 149 7.63 -3.16 -10.76
C ALA A 149 7.69 -4.15 -9.58
N ALA A 150 6.68 -4.14 -8.71
CA ALA A 150 6.59 -5.10 -7.61
C ALA A 150 6.40 -6.54 -8.10
N LEU A 151 5.57 -6.78 -9.13
CA LEU A 151 5.41 -8.10 -9.76
C LEU A 151 6.71 -8.59 -10.37
N GLU A 152 7.43 -7.74 -11.07
CA GLU A 152 8.75 -8.08 -11.61
C GLU A 152 9.71 -8.48 -10.48
N ARG A 153 9.75 -7.71 -9.40
CA ARG A 153 10.61 -7.98 -8.25
C ARG A 153 10.29 -9.30 -7.56
N VAL A 154 9.03 -9.62 -7.30
CA VAL A 154 8.66 -10.91 -6.67
C VAL A 154 8.93 -12.09 -7.59
N SER A 155 8.78 -11.93 -8.91
CA SER A 155 9.05 -12.97 -9.91
C SER A 155 10.53 -13.35 -9.99
N GLN A 156 11.45 -12.45 -9.60
CA GLN A 156 12.88 -12.73 -9.50
C GLN A 156 13.24 -13.58 -8.26
N GLY A 157 12.31 -13.75 -7.33
CA GLY A 157 12.48 -14.60 -6.15
C GLY A 157 13.41 -14.00 -5.11
N HIS A 158 12.89 -13.11 -4.25
CA HIS A 158 13.71 -12.56 -3.15
C HIS A 158 13.56 -13.33 -1.81
N GLY A 159 12.60 -14.29 -1.73
CA GLY A 159 12.44 -15.20 -0.60
C GLY A 159 12.03 -14.54 0.72
N LEU A 160 11.50 -13.32 0.68
CA LEU A 160 11.26 -12.47 1.83
C LEU A 160 9.95 -11.71 1.67
N PHE A 161 9.64 -10.96 2.73
CA PHE A 161 8.64 -9.90 2.71
C PHE A 161 9.34 -8.54 2.71
N ASP A 162 8.95 -7.68 1.78
CA ASP A 162 9.34 -6.27 1.75
C ASP A 162 8.11 -5.36 1.70
N ALA A 163 8.21 -4.17 2.32
CA ALA A 163 7.22 -3.11 2.21
C ALA A 163 7.83 -1.88 1.53
N TYR A 164 7.02 -1.15 0.75
CA TYR A 164 7.43 0.06 0.03
C TYR A 164 6.40 1.17 0.18
N PHE A 165 6.86 2.40 0.42
CA PHE A 165 6.04 3.60 0.29
C PHE A 165 5.79 3.90 -1.19
N ILE A 166 4.52 4.09 -1.55
CA ILE A 166 4.09 4.45 -2.90
C ILE A 166 3.20 5.69 -2.79
N ALA A 167 3.76 6.83 -3.14
CA ALA A 167 3.12 8.13 -2.99
C ALA A 167 3.48 9.07 -4.13
N GLY A 168 2.56 9.98 -4.48
CA GLY A 168 2.82 11.05 -5.43
C GLY A 168 3.65 12.20 -4.81
N ASP A 169 4.57 11.89 -3.92
CA ASP A 169 5.47 12.82 -3.26
C ASP A 169 6.82 12.87 -4.00
N GLU A 170 6.82 13.42 -5.18
CA GLU A 170 7.98 13.44 -6.08
C GLU A 170 9.20 14.16 -5.49
N ASN A 171 8.97 15.14 -4.60
CA ASN A 171 10.01 15.91 -3.92
C ASN A 171 10.45 15.30 -2.60
N GLU A 172 9.83 14.19 -2.16
CA GLU A 172 10.07 13.54 -0.87
C GLU A 172 9.94 14.51 0.32
N GLU A 173 8.89 15.35 0.30
CA GLU A 173 8.63 16.32 1.37
C GLU A 173 8.11 15.67 2.66
N GLU A 174 7.37 14.57 2.56
CA GLU A 174 6.83 13.82 3.70
C GLU A 174 7.33 12.39 3.76
N MET A 175 7.67 11.77 2.61
CA MET A 175 7.99 10.34 2.53
C MET A 175 9.29 10.10 1.79
N ASN A 176 10.21 9.38 2.42
CA ASN A 176 11.41 8.93 1.75
C ASN A 176 11.08 7.74 0.83
N LEU A 177 11.10 7.97 -0.48
CA LEU A 177 10.81 6.97 -1.52
C LEU A 177 12.07 6.23 -2.01
N SER A 178 13.22 6.45 -1.39
CA SER A 178 14.52 5.90 -1.84
C SER A 178 14.53 4.38 -1.93
N LYS A 179 13.78 3.67 -1.07
CA LYS A 179 13.70 2.22 -1.11
C LYS A 179 12.98 1.74 -2.38
N ALA A 180 11.83 2.34 -2.71
CA ALA A 180 11.10 2.03 -3.94
C ALA A 180 11.92 2.37 -5.20
N LYS A 181 12.60 3.52 -5.20
CA LYS A 181 13.49 3.94 -6.30
C LYS A 181 14.63 2.93 -6.52
N ARG A 182 15.29 2.49 -5.45
CA ARG A 182 16.43 1.58 -5.52
C ARG A 182 16.04 0.16 -5.88
N ASP A 183 15.01 -0.40 -5.23
CA ASP A 183 14.70 -1.82 -5.28
C ASP A 183 13.69 -2.19 -6.36
N LEU A 184 12.76 -1.27 -6.66
CA LEU A 184 11.74 -1.43 -7.69
C LEU A 184 12.05 -0.65 -8.98
N GLY A 185 13.01 0.28 -8.94
CA GLY A 185 13.22 1.22 -10.04
C GLY A 185 12.03 2.17 -10.24
N TRP A 186 11.16 2.30 -9.24
CA TRP A 186 9.94 3.10 -9.32
C TRP A 186 10.10 4.45 -8.65
N ALA A 187 9.60 5.48 -9.30
CA ALA A 187 9.40 6.81 -8.75
C ALA A 187 8.12 7.42 -9.31
N PRO A 188 7.44 8.32 -8.59
CA PRO A 188 6.34 9.07 -9.18
C PRO A 188 6.84 9.95 -10.33
N SER A 189 6.17 9.90 -11.48
CA SER A 189 6.60 10.57 -12.72
C SER A 189 5.77 11.81 -13.04
N THR A 190 5.35 12.53 -12.04
CA THR A 190 4.17 13.36 -12.07
C THR A 190 4.38 14.82 -12.44
N GLN A 191 5.60 15.36 -12.37
CA GLN A 191 5.84 16.78 -12.71
C GLN A 191 5.58 17.09 -14.18
N ASP A 192 5.94 16.20 -15.10
CA ASP A 192 5.81 16.41 -16.54
C ASP A 192 4.36 16.35 -17.06
N ARG A 193 3.40 16.05 -16.18
CA ARG A 193 2.01 15.73 -16.56
C ARG A 193 0.99 16.79 -16.12
N VAL A 194 1.40 17.76 -15.29
CA VAL A 194 0.51 18.86 -14.84
C VAL A 194 0.45 20.00 -15.84
N ASP A 195 1.45 20.09 -16.72
CA ASP A 195 1.56 21.13 -17.75
C ASP A 195 0.85 20.76 -19.06
N LEU A 196 0.13 19.64 -19.08
CA LEU A 196 -0.77 19.23 -20.15
C LEU A 196 -2.20 19.61 -19.78
#